data_1fc64c0e9684c20702133663645e7ffe
#
_entry.id   1fc64c0e9684c20702133663645e7ffe
#
_cell.length_a   1.000
_cell.length_b   1.000
_cell.length_c   1.000
_cell.angle_alpha   90.00
_cell.angle_beta   90.00
_cell.angle_gamma   90.00
#
_symmetry.space_group_name_H-M   'P 1'
#
loop_
_entity.id
_entity.type
_entity.pdbx_description
1 polymer ?
#
loop_
_entity_poly.entity_id
_entity_poly.type
_entity_poly.pdbx_seq_one_letter_code
_entity_poly.pdbx_strand_id
1 'polypeptide(L)'
;MSLTKITWEEFDTFDKIESPKGYDFRTHEGKYYTFGEFGVASVRRIFEIDPSDFNEYLLGRRTAYEIDYKAQNDCWPLTEEEKNEIRKNRAREKPIVLIS
;
A
#
# COMPACT_ATOMS: atom_id res chain seq x y z
N MET A 1 6.92 -5.32 5.73
CA MET A 1 6.36 -3.98 5.88
C MET A 1 7.46 -2.94 5.95
N SER A 2 7.26 -1.83 5.25
CA SER A 2 8.23 -0.73 5.21
C SER A 2 7.93 0.34 6.26
N LEU A 3 7.41 -0.06 7.41
CA LEU A 3 7.11 0.83 8.51
C LEU A 3 8.38 1.50 9.02
N THR A 4 8.33 2.81 9.19
CA THR A 4 9.46 3.60 9.68
C THR A 4 9.22 4.06 11.11
N LYS A 5 10.26 4.60 11.73
CA LYS A 5 10.15 5.26 13.04
C LYS A 5 10.00 6.77 12.92
N ILE A 6 9.70 7.25 11.73
CA ILE A 6 9.52 8.67 11.45
C ILE A 6 8.24 9.15 12.14
N THR A 7 8.35 10.27 12.86
CA THR A 7 7.18 10.87 13.50
C THR A 7 6.35 11.62 12.47
N TRP A 8 5.09 11.86 12.79
CA TRP A 8 4.22 12.66 11.92
C TRP A 8 4.78 14.07 11.72
N GLU A 9 5.38 14.63 12.75
CA GLU A 9 5.97 15.96 12.71
C GLU A 9 7.14 16.01 11.73
N GLU A 10 7.99 14.99 11.72
CA GLU A 10 9.08 14.88 10.76
C GLU A 10 8.55 14.72 9.34
N PHE A 11 7.56 13.86 9.15
CA PHE A 11 6.94 13.61 7.85
C PHE A 11 6.37 14.93 7.28
N ASP A 12 5.78 15.74 8.14
CA ASP A 12 5.18 17.01 7.73
C ASP A 12 6.20 18.01 7.18
N THR A 13 7.49 17.82 7.46
CA THR A 13 8.57 18.63 6.93
C THR A 13 9.12 18.14 5.59
N PHE A 14 8.74 16.93 5.16
CA PHE A 14 9.24 16.35 3.91
C PHE A 14 8.62 17.05 2.70
N ASP A 15 9.33 17.00 1.57
CA ASP A 15 8.87 17.61 0.34
C ASP A 15 7.71 16.82 -0.24
N LYS A 16 6.63 17.51 -0.55
CA LYS A 16 5.45 16.86 -1.15
C LYS A 16 5.71 16.56 -2.61
N ILE A 17 5.24 15.37 -3.03
CA ILE A 17 5.26 14.96 -4.42
C ILE A 17 3.82 15.03 -4.91
N GLU A 18 3.61 15.48 -6.15
CA GLU A 18 2.29 15.50 -6.74
C GLU A 18 1.66 14.12 -6.69
N SER A 19 0.49 14.01 -6.07
CA SER A 19 -0.19 12.74 -5.82
C SER A 19 -1.68 12.90 -6.10
N PRO A 20 -2.37 11.80 -6.49
CA PRO A 20 -3.82 11.83 -6.63
C PRO A 20 -4.50 12.15 -5.30
N LYS A 21 -5.73 12.63 -5.37
CA LYS A 21 -6.51 12.94 -4.18
C LYS A 21 -6.62 11.71 -3.28
N GLY A 22 -6.36 11.91 -2.00
CA GLY A 22 -6.39 10.83 -1.02
C GLY A 22 -5.03 10.20 -0.73
N TYR A 23 -4.01 10.58 -1.47
CA TYR A 23 -2.65 10.10 -1.25
C TYR A 23 -1.73 11.27 -0.93
N ASP A 24 -0.73 11.03 -0.09
CA ASP A 24 0.25 12.04 0.31
C ASP A 24 1.64 11.42 0.23
N PHE A 25 2.21 11.43 -0.97
CA PHE A 25 3.56 10.95 -1.17
C PHE A 25 4.54 12.07 -0.91
N ARG A 26 5.62 11.76 -0.19
CA ARG A 26 6.65 12.73 0.13
C ARG A 26 8.03 12.15 -0.09
N THR A 27 9.01 13.03 -0.28
CA THR A 27 10.39 12.62 -0.45
C THR A 27 11.29 13.36 0.55
N HIS A 28 12.33 12.68 0.98
CA HIS A 28 13.32 13.22 1.89
C HIS A 28 14.63 12.45 1.77
N GLU A 29 15.72 13.16 1.54
CA GLU A 29 17.06 12.55 1.41
C GLU A 29 17.14 11.40 0.41
N GLY A 30 16.47 11.55 -0.73
CA GLY A 30 16.48 10.55 -1.79
C GLY A 30 15.57 9.36 -1.57
N LYS A 31 14.79 9.37 -0.51
CA LYS A 31 13.83 8.33 -0.20
C LYS A 31 12.40 8.83 -0.39
N TYR A 32 11.48 7.89 -0.56
CA TYR A 32 10.05 8.19 -0.78
C TYR A 32 9.22 7.61 0.35
N TYR A 33 8.17 8.33 0.73
CA TYR A 33 7.33 7.96 1.87
C TYR A 33 5.86 8.16 1.58
N THR A 34 5.02 7.36 2.24
CA THR A 34 3.57 7.52 2.26
C THR A 34 3.09 7.29 3.69
N PHE A 35 1.84 7.58 3.97
CA PHE A 35 1.27 7.27 5.27
C PHE A 35 -0.01 6.45 5.14
N GLY A 36 -0.36 5.74 6.22
CA GLY A 36 -1.62 5.03 6.34
C GLY A 36 -2.25 5.27 7.70
N GLU A 37 -3.57 5.26 7.76
CA GLU A 37 -4.31 5.35 9.00
C GLU A 37 -4.87 3.97 9.34
N PHE A 38 -4.71 3.57 10.59
CA PHE A 38 -5.12 2.25 11.05
C PHE A 38 -5.94 2.32 12.33
N GLY A 39 -6.93 1.41 12.40
CA GLY A 39 -7.69 1.20 13.61
C GLY A 39 -8.71 2.28 13.93
N VAL A 40 -9.43 2.06 15.02
CA VAL A 40 -10.51 2.93 15.47
C VAL A 40 -9.99 4.29 15.94
N ALA A 41 -8.77 4.33 16.44
CA ALA A 41 -8.16 5.56 16.93
C ALA A 41 -7.49 6.39 15.83
N SER A 42 -7.61 5.98 14.56
CA SER A 42 -7.00 6.66 13.41
C SER A 42 -5.49 6.87 13.60
N VAL A 43 -4.81 5.84 14.05
CA VAL A 43 -3.36 5.89 14.24
C VAL A 43 -2.69 6.00 12.89
N ARG A 44 -1.88 7.06 12.72
CA ARG A 44 -1.16 7.30 11.47
C ARG A 44 0.24 6.71 11.55
N ARG A 45 0.62 6.01 10.51
CA ARG A 45 1.95 5.41 10.40
C ARG A 45 2.58 5.79 9.07
N ILE A 46 3.88 5.98 9.09
CA ILE A 46 4.63 6.40 7.91
C ILE A 46 5.41 5.21 7.39
N PHE A 47 5.27 4.96 6.09
CA PHE A 47 5.92 3.85 5.41
C PHE A 47 6.89 4.36 4.36
N GLU A 48 8.03 3.69 4.22
CA GLU A 48 8.97 3.99 3.15
C GLU A 48 8.54 3.25 1.89
N ILE A 49 8.58 3.94 0.76
CA ILE A 49 8.28 3.35 -0.54
C ILE A 49 9.61 2.94 -1.18
N ASP A 50 9.69 1.70 -1.67
CA ASP A 50 10.87 1.25 -2.40
C ASP A 50 11.09 2.15 -3.62
N PRO A 51 12.31 2.67 -3.84
CA PRO A 51 12.58 3.57 -4.97
C PRO A 51 12.24 2.95 -6.33
N SER A 52 12.43 1.65 -6.50
CA SER A 52 12.10 0.98 -7.76
C SER A 52 10.59 0.91 -7.96
N ASP A 53 9.82 0.72 -6.90
CA ASP A 53 8.36 0.72 -6.96
C ASP A 53 7.85 2.13 -7.30
N PHE A 54 8.40 3.15 -6.67
CA PHE A 54 8.01 4.52 -6.95
C PHE A 54 8.35 4.91 -8.39
N ASN A 55 9.46 4.42 -8.90
CA ASN A 55 9.84 4.64 -10.29
C ASN A 55 8.80 4.04 -11.25
N GLU A 56 8.24 2.88 -10.94
CA GLU A 56 7.16 2.28 -11.73
C GLU A 56 5.91 3.17 -11.74
N TYR A 57 5.62 3.82 -10.63
CA TYR A 57 4.55 4.80 -10.57
C TYR A 57 4.83 6.00 -11.48
N LEU A 58 6.05 6.55 -11.43
CA LEU A 58 6.44 7.67 -12.27
C LEU A 58 6.38 7.34 -13.76
N LEU A 59 6.67 6.09 -14.12
CA LEU A 59 6.60 5.61 -15.50
C LEU A 59 5.18 5.26 -15.96
N GLY A 60 4.20 5.35 -15.05
CA GLY A 60 2.82 5.03 -15.37
C GLY A 60 2.49 3.54 -15.38
N ARG A 61 3.39 2.68 -14.93
CA ARG A 61 3.18 1.23 -14.90
C ARG A 61 2.40 0.77 -13.68
N ARG A 62 2.43 1.55 -12.59
CA ARG A 62 1.71 1.27 -11.36
C ARG A 62 0.92 2.50 -10.94
N THR A 63 -0.23 2.28 -10.32
CA THR A 63 -1.06 3.37 -9.82
C THR A 63 -0.63 3.79 -8.42
N ALA A 64 -1.08 4.96 -7.99
CA ALA A 64 -0.84 5.43 -6.62
C ALA A 64 -1.38 4.44 -5.59
N TYR A 65 -2.55 3.85 -5.85
CA TYR A 65 -3.14 2.84 -4.99
C TYR A 65 -2.21 1.63 -4.82
N GLU A 66 -1.65 1.14 -5.92
CA GLU A 66 -0.75 -0.02 -5.88
C GLU A 66 0.51 0.27 -5.07
N ILE A 67 1.11 1.43 -5.28
CA ILE A 67 2.33 1.82 -4.57
C ILE A 67 2.06 1.97 -3.06
N ASP A 68 0.99 2.64 -2.71
CA ASP A 68 0.59 2.83 -1.32
C ASP A 68 0.30 1.49 -0.63
N TYR A 69 -0.42 0.62 -1.31
CA TYR A 69 -0.72 -0.72 -0.82
C TYR A 69 0.56 -1.55 -0.59
N LYS A 70 1.48 -1.52 -1.55
CA LYS A 70 2.74 -2.25 -1.45
C LYS A 70 3.58 -1.78 -0.26
N ALA A 71 3.65 -0.47 -0.05
CA ALA A 71 4.41 0.09 1.06
C ALA A 71 3.85 -0.34 2.41
N GLN A 72 2.53 -0.43 2.53
CA GLN A 72 1.86 -0.79 3.78
C GLN A 72 1.79 -2.29 4.04
N ASN A 73 1.73 -3.10 3.00
CA ASN A 73 1.46 -4.55 3.13
C ASN A 73 2.61 -5.44 2.68
N ASP A 74 3.65 -4.86 2.11
CA ASP A 74 4.82 -5.57 1.61
C ASP A 74 4.51 -6.57 0.48
N CYS A 75 3.40 -6.35 -0.21
CA CYS A 75 3.00 -7.13 -1.37
C CYS A 75 2.08 -6.30 -2.25
N TRP A 76 2.00 -6.66 -3.54
CA TRP A 76 1.10 -6.00 -4.46
C TRP A 76 -0.35 -6.42 -4.23
N PRO A 77 -1.32 -5.52 -4.47
CA PRO A 77 -2.73 -5.91 -4.39
C PRO A 77 -3.07 -6.95 -5.46
N LEU A 78 -4.03 -7.81 -5.15
CA LEU A 78 -4.46 -8.84 -6.08
C LEU A 78 -5.17 -8.22 -7.29
N THR A 79 -4.90 -8.78 -8.46
CA THR A 79 -5.64 -8.41 -9.67
C THR A 79 -7.04 -9.01 -9.61
N GLU A 80 -7.93 -8.53 -10.48
CA GLU A 80 -9.29 -9.10 -10.55
C GLU A 80 -9.27 -10.58 -10.93
N GLU A 81 -8.34 -10.97 -11.81
CA GLU A 81 -8.17 -12.38 -12.17
C GLU A 81 -7.76 -13.22 -10.98
N GLU A 82 -6.80 -12.75 -10.20
CA GLU A 82 -6.35 -13.44 -8.99
C GLU A 82 -7.46 -13.54 -7.95
N LYS A 83 -8.24 -12.49 -7.76
CA LYS A 83 -9.39 -12.51 -6.85
C LYS A 83 -10.42 -13.52 -7.28
N ASN A 84 -10.69 -13.62 -8.58
CA ASN A 84 -11.64 -14.58 -9.13
C ASN A 84 -11.17 -16.01 -8.93
N GLU A 85 -9.87 -16.27 -9.10
CA GLU A 85 -9.30 -17.59 -8.84
C GLU A 85 -9.49 -18.02 -7.38
N ILE A 86 -9.24 -17.11 -6.45
CA ILE A 86 -9.41 -17.38 -5.03
C ILE A 86 -10.87 -17.69 -4.72
N ARG A 87 -11.81 -16.97 -5.30
CA ARG A 87 -13.24 -17.20 -5.11
C ARG A 87 -13.66 -18.58 -5.64
N LYS A 88 -13.16 -18.98 -6.79
CA LYS A 88 -13.43 -20.29 -7.37
C LYS A 88 -12.91 -21.41 -6.48
N ASN A 89 -11.70 -21.26 -5.97
CA ASN A 89 -11.10 -22.26 -5.08
C ASN A 89 -11.88 -22.39 -3.78
N ARG A 90 -12.31 -21.29 -3.21
CA ARG A 90 -13.15 -21.30 -2.00
C ARG A 90 -14.48 -21.97 -2.25
N ALA A 91 -15.10 -21.73 -3.40
CA ALA A 91 -16.36 -22.36 -3.75
C ALA A 91 -16.22 -23.86 -3.88
N ARG A 92 -15.09 -24.36 -4.36
CA ARG A 92 -14.82 -25.79 -4.46
C ARG A 92 -14.63 -26.46 -3.10
N GLU A 93 -14.02 -25.75 -2.16
CA GLU A 93 -13.77 -26.27 -0.82
C GLU A 93 -14.98 -26.21 0.09
N LYS A 94 -15.86 -25.27 -0.16
CA LYS A 94 -17.01 -25.01 0.68
C LYS A 94 -17.92 -26.23 0.92
N PRO A 95 -18.23 -27.06 -0.06
CA PRO A 95 -19.09 -28.21 0.18
C PRO A 95 -18.57 -29.19 1.23
N ILE A 96 -17.27 -29.28 1.37
CA ILE A 96 -16.64 -30.18 2.33
C ILE A 96 -16.96 -29.74 3.76
N VAL A 97 -17.02 -28.46 3.98
CA VAL A 97 -17.31 -27.90 5.31
C VAL A 97 -18.75 -28.15 5.71
N LEU A 98 -19.66 -28.16 4.75
CA LEU A 98 -21.09 -28.29 5.01
C LEU A 98 -21.52 -29.69 5.42
N ILE A 99 -20.69 -30.69 5.22
CA ILE A 99 -20.99 -32.07 5.56
C ILE A 99 -20.86 -32.32 7.05
N SER A 100 -20.02 -31.57 7.69
CA SER A 100 -19.75 -31.72 9.12
C SER A 100 -20.82 -31.14 10.00
#